data_0e6571f12d142755d706f10631e66e9b
#
_entry.id   0e6571f12d142755d706f10631e66e9b
#
_cell.length_a   1.000
_cell.length_b   1.000
_cell.length_c   1.000
_cell.angle_alpha   90.00
_cell.angle_beta   90.00
_cell.angle_gamma   90.00
#
_symmetry.space_group_name_H-M   'P 1'
#
loop_
_entity.id
_entity.type
_entity.pdbx_description
1 polymer ?
#
loop_
_entity_poly.entity_id
_entity_poly.type
_entity_poly.pdbx_seq_one_letter_code
_entity_poly.pdbx_strand_id
1 'polypeptide(L)'
;FFTSPESTYAVLCRPFTHWKWYIGADRWYLQELTTDEMTCPKRGADWYNGGEYYRLHYHTWSPDDRFVVNTYDGTTGGISRALEAKADLEGVDYNAIGLSDAVKADHINQLNAITAYFYMKGLDYFGGMPIYHSVNDGLRPRNTALETYRHVETLLKNAIPALAKKSSLGAPEDGYIKQAA
;
A
#
# COMPACT_ATOMS: atom_id res chain seq x y z
N PHE A 1 -10.77 21.48 -9.07
CA PHE A 1 -9.83 21.09 -7.99
C PHE A 1 -8.38 21.10 -8.47
N PHE A 2 -8.08 20.55 -9.63
CA PHE A 2 -6.74 20.49 -10.19
C PHE A 2 -6.38 21.78 -10.95
N THR A 3 -6.04 22.84 -10.20
CA THR A 3 -5.72 24.15 -10.78
C THR A 3 -4.24 24.52 -10.64
N SER A 4 -3.44 23.67 -9.97
CA SER A 4 -2.02 23.89 -9.76
C SER A 4 -1.26 22.57 -9.61
N PRO A 5 0.09 22.58 -9.78
CA PRO A 5 0.94 21.40 -9.52
C PRO A 5 0.75 20.80 -8.12
N GLU A 6 0.61 21.63 -7.09
CA GLU A 6 0.48 21.21 -5.69
C GLU A 6 -0.76 20.33 -5.48
N SER A 7 -1.84 20.61 -6.21
CA SER A 7 -3.06 19.79 -6.13
C SER A 7 -2.84 18.36 -6.63
N THR A 8 -2.00 18.15 -7.63
CA THR A 8 -1.64 16.81 -8.11
C THR A 8 -0.74 16.07 -7.11
N TYR A 9 0.23 16.76 -6.51
CA TYR A 9 1.07 16.19 -5.45
C TYR A 9 0.25 15.79 -4.22
N ALA A 10 -0.71 16.61 -3.82
CA ALA A 10 -1.60 16.30 -2.69
C ALA A 10 -2.40 15.00 -2.93
N VAL A 11 -2.88 14.78 -4.15
CA VAL A 11 -3.58 13.54 -4.51
C VAL A 11 -2.62 12.37 -4.60
N LEU A 12 -1.46 12.55 -5.24
CA LEU A 12 -0.42 11.52 -5.30
C LEU A 12 -0.02 11.02 -3.90
N CYS A 13 0.07 11.90 -2.91
CA CYS A 13 0.50 11.56 -1.55
C CYS A 13 -0.54 10.76 -0.74
N ARG A 14 -1.81 10.67 -1.16
CA ARG A 14 -2.87 9.96 -0.39
C ARG A 14 -2.48 8.52 -0.03
N PRO A 15 -2.11 7.63 -0.96
CA PRO A 15 -1.73 6.27 -0.62
C PRO A 15 -0.42 6.19 0.17
N PHE A 16 0.51 7.11 -0.01
CA PHE A 16 1.77 7.15 0.75
C PHE A 16 1.55 7.58 2.20
N THR A 17 0.63 8.50 2.46
CA THR A 17 0.22 8.87 3.82
C THR A 17 -0.43 7.67 4.52
N HIS A 18 -1.29 6.93 3.81
CA HIS A 18 -1.87 5.69 4.32
C HIS A 18 -0.80 4.62 4.55
N TRP A 19 0.16 4.47 3.64
CA TRP A 19 1.29 3.55 3.79
C TRP A 19 2.10 3.83 5.05
N LYS A 20 2.41 5.09 5.36
CA LYS A 20 3.10 5.48 6.59
C LYS A 20 2.36 4.99 7.85
N TRP A 21 1.03 5.10 7.87
CA TRP A 21 0.21 4.54 8.94
C TRP A 21 0.19 3.00 8.89
N TYR A 22 0.05 2.44 7.69
CA TYR A 22 -0.08 1.00 7.46
C TYR A 22 1.12 0.21 7.96
N ILE A 23 2.35 0.69 7.81
CA ILE A 23 3.56 0.00 8.30
C ILE A 23 3.70 0.00 9.81
N GLY A 24 2.79 0.66 10.52
CA GLY A 24 2.81 0.77 11.98
C GLY A 24 2.31 -0.48 12.71
N ALA A 25 2.07 -0.34 13.99
CA ALA A 25 1.97 -1.37 15.02
C ALA A 25 1.25 -2.68 14.65
N ASP A 26 0.01 -2.62 14.12
CA ASP A 26 -0.81 -3.83 13.95
C ASP A 26 -0.20 -4.85 12.98
N ARG A 27 0.38 -4.36 11.85
CA ARG A 27 1.02 -5.21 10.83
C ARG A 27 2.35 -5.75 11.34
N TRP A 28 3.07 -4.90 12.06
CA TRP A 28 4.31 -5.29 12.69
C TRP A 28 4.07 -6.38 13.74
N TYR A 29 3.07 -6.22 14.62
CA TYR A 29 2.70 -7.28 15.56
C TYR A 29 2.27 -8.57 14.87
N LEU A 30 1.46 -8.48 13.81
CA LEU A 30 1.05 -9.67 13.06
C LEU A 30 2.25 -10.39 12.44
N GLN A 31 3.24 -9.65 11.94
CA GLN A 31 4.42 -10.20 11.32
C GLN A 31 5.40 -10.78 12.35
N GLU A 32 5.71 -10.03 13.40
CA GLU A 32 6.80 -10.39 14.32
C GLU A 32 6.35 -11.37 15.42
N LEU A 33 5.13 -11.22 15.95
CA LEU A 33 4.66 -12.10 17.02
C LEU A 33 4.24 -13.50 16.55
N THR A 34 4.16 -13.72 15.26
CA THR A 34 3.94 -15.05 14.66
C THR A 34 5.26 -15.80 14.40
N THR A 35 6.39 -15.20 14.77
CA THR A 35 7.73 -15.79 14.61
C THR A 35 8.31 -16.24 15.94
N ASP A 36 9.47 -16.88 15.88
CA ASP A 36 10.27 -17.27 17.07
C ASP A 36 11.12 -16.11 17.61
N GLU A 37 11.21 -14.99 16.88
CA GLU A 37 12.12 -13.90 17.21
C GLU A 37 11.56 -12.98 18.29
N MET A 38 10.21 -12.93 18.45
CA MET A 38 9.58 -11.97 19.33
C MET A 38 8.40 -12.54 20.09
N THR A 39 8.26 -12.12 21.34
CA THR A 39 7.09 -12.39 22.17
C THR A 39 6.68 -11.14 22.93
N CYS A 40 5.39 -11.03 23.22
CA CYS A 40 4.83 -9.95 24.04
C CYS A 40 4.18 -10.54 25.30
N PRO A 41 4.97 -10.77 26.39
CA PRO A 41 4.43 -11.37 27.61
C PRO A 41 3.59 -10.37 28.41
N LYS A 42 2.56 -10.88 29.06
CA LYS A 42 1.78 -10.11 30.04
C LYS A 42 2.69 -9.63 31.16
N ARG A 43 2.57 -8.36 31.53
CA ARG A 43 3.29 -7.71 32.63
C ARG A 43 2.28 -7.03 33.58
N GLY A 44 1.97 -7.68 34.70
CA GLY A 44 0.95 -7.19 35.62
C GLY A 44 -0.43 -7.07 34.94
N ALA A 45 -0.97 -5.88 34.87
CA ALA A 45 -2.22 -5.57 34.15
C ALA A 45 -2.01 -5.29 32.66
N ASP A 46 -0.77 -5.00 32.24
CA ASP A 46 -0.43 -4.56 30.88
C ASP A 46 -0.15 -5.74 29.94
N TRP A 47 -0.28 -5.48 28.64
CA TRP A 47 0.10 -6.35 27.53
C TRP A 47 -0.65 -7.68 27.45
N TYR A 48 -1.76 -7.84 28.17
CA TYR A 48 -2.62 -9.02 28.01
C TYR A 48 -3.65 -8.82 26.88
N ASN A 49 -4.34 -7.69 26.88
CA ASN A 49 -5.33 -7.27 25.87
C ASN A 49 -6.24 -8.41 25.41
N GLY A 50 -6.87 -9.12 26.36
CA GLY A 50 -7.71 -10.29 26.02
C GLY A 50 -6.97 -11.46 25.40
N GLY A 51 -5.63 -11.52 25.52
CA GLY A 51 -4.80 -12.59 25.00
C GLY A 51 -4.42 -12.46 23.53
N GLU A 52 -4.69 -11.31 22.88
CA GLU A 52 -4.45 -11.13 21.44
C GLU A 52 -2.99 -11.38 21.02
N TYR A 53 -2.01 -10.95 21.83
CA TYR A 53 -0.59 -11.20 21.56
C TYR A 53 -0.21 -12.66 21.71
N TYR A 54 -0.78 -13.35 22.70
CA TYR A 54 -0.59 -14.78 22.88
C TYR A 54 -1.19 -15.59 21.72
N ARG A 55 -2.38 -15.21 21.24
CA ARG A 55 -2.96 -15.90 20.08
C ARG A 55 -2.10 -15.79 18.84
N LEU A 56 -1.43 -14.65 18.61
CA LEU A 56 -0.45 -14.52 17.53
C LEU A 56 0.75 -15.45 17.75
N HIS A 57 1.37 -15.40 18.93
CA HIS A 57 2.55 -16.19 19.23
C HIS A 57 2.29 -17.71 19.17
N TYR A 58 1.15 -18.18 19.65
CA TYR A 58 0.76 -19.59 19.62
C TYR A 58 0.01 -20.02 18.36
N HIS A 59 -0.10 -19.17 17.36
CA HIS A 59 -0.82 -19.43 16.11
C HIS A 59 -2.26 -19.89 16.30
N THR A 60 -2.96 -19.28 17.26
CA THR A 60 -4.36 -19.59 17.60
C THR A 60 -5.30 -18.43 17.34
N TRP A 61 -4.89 -17.48 16.49
CA TRP A 61 -5.75 -16.36 16.09
C TRP A 61 -6.97 -16.81 15.31
N SER A 62 -7.99 -15.98 15.32
CA SER A 62 -9.17 -16.11 14.48
C SER A 62 -9.22 -15.02 13.40
N PRO A 63 -10.05 -15.19 12.34
CA PRO A 63 -10.25 -14.12 11.35
C PRO A 63 -10.75 -12.80 11.95
N ASP A 64 -11.41 -12.85 13.10
CA ASP A 64 -11.98 -11.67 13.79
C ASP A 64 -10.99 -11.00 14.74
N ASP A 65 -9.80 -11.54 14.92
CA ASP A 65 -8.79 -10.92 15.76
C ASP A 65 -8.34 -9.57 15.17
N ARG A 66 -8.23 -8.57 16.04
CA ARG A 66 -7.97 -7.17 15.70
C ARG A 66 -6.80 -7.00 14.72
N PHE A 67 -5.69 -7.68 14.94
CA PHE A 67 -4.52 -7.57 14.09
C PHE A 67 -4.76 -8.10 12.68
N VAL A 68 -5.55 -9.17 12.54
CA VAL A 68 -5.93 -9.75 11.25
C VAL A 68 -6.85 -8.80 10.50
N VAL A 69 -7.94 -8.35 11.16
CA VAL A 69 -8.93 -7.43 10.58
C VAL A 69 -8.25 -6.12 10.15
N ASN A 70 -7.52 -5.46 11.06
CA ASN A 70 -6.88 -4.17 10.77
C ASN A 70 -5.83 -4.28 9.67
N THR A 71 -5.15 -5.42 9.56
CA THR A 71 -4.17 -5.65 8.48
C THR A 71 -4.88 -5.83 7.14
N TYR A 72 -5.99 -6.57 7.10
CA TYR A 72 -6.78 -6.73 5.88
C TYR A 72 -7.37 -5.40 5.41
N ASP A 73 -8.02 -4.66 6.31
CA ASP A 73 -8.62 -3.35 6.04
C ASP A 73 -7.55 -2.33 5.61
N GLY A 74 -6.41 -2.34 6.27
CA GLY A 74 -5.29 -1.48 5.90
C GLY A 74 -4.73 -1.79 4.52
N THR A 75 -4.63 -3.07 4.16
CA THR A 75 -4.16 -3.53 2.85
C THR A 75 -5.14 -3.13 1.74
N THR A 76 -6.41 -3.47 1.90
CA THR A 76 -7.46 -3.16 0.91
C THR A 76 -7.72 -1.66 0.81
N GLY A 77 -7.69 -0.95 1.94
CA GLY A 77 -7.78 0.50 1.99
C GLY A 77 -6.61 1.21 1.29
N GLY A 78 -5.42 0.62 1.32
CA GLY A 78 -4.26 1.12 0.56
C GLY A 78 -4.44 0.96 -0.94
N ILE A 79 -4.92 -0.20 -1.38
CA ILE A 79 -5.23 -0.47 -2.79
C ILE A 79 -6.30 0.52 -3.28
N SER A 80 -7.41 0.69 -2.54
CA SER A 80 -8.48 1.62 -2.91
C SER A 80 -7.97 3.05 -3.09
N ARG A 81 -7.21 3.57 -2.11
CA ARG A 81 -6.64 4.94 -2.18
C ARG A 81 -5.69 5.13 -3.35
N ALA A 82 -4.90 4.11 -3.69
CA ALA A 82 -3.99 4.19 -4.82
C ALA A 82 -4.75 4.20 -6.16
N LEU A 83 -5.80 3.38 -6.29
CA LEU A 83 -6.66 3.36 -7.48
C LEU A 83 -7.48 4.65 -7.61
N GLU A 84 -8.00 5.19 -6.52
CA GLU A 84 -8.70 6.49 -6.50
C GLU A 84 -7.77 7.63 -6.94
N ALA A 85 -6.58 7.72 -6.33
CA ALA A 85 -5.61 8.74 -6.70
C ALA A 85 -5.20 8.61 -8.19
N LYS A 86 -5.04 7.38 -8.68
CA LYS A 86 -4.73 7.12 -10.08
C LYS A 86 -5.84 7.60 -11.00
N ALA A 87 -7.10 7.25 -10.72
CA ALA A 87 -8.25 7.67 -11.52
C ALA A 87 -8.38 9.19 -11.54
N ASP A 88 -8.20 9.85 -10.38
CA ASP A 88 -8.21 11.31 -10.28
C ASP A 88 -7.13 11.94 -11.16
N LEU A 89 -5.88 11.45 -11.09
CA LEU A 89 -4.76 12.05 -11.84
C LEU A 89 -4.77 11.72 -13.33
N GLU A 90 -5.30 10.58 -13.75
CA GLU A 90 -5.46 10.24 -15.15
C GLU A 90 -6.37 11.24 -15.88
N GLY A 91 -7.41 11.77 -15.20
CA GLY A 91 -8.33 12.76 -15.72
C GLY A 91 -7.79 14.20 -15.81
N VAL A 92 -6.60 14.48 -15.24
CA VAL A 92 -6.03 15.83 -15.21
C VAL A 92 -5.27 16.16 -16.49
N ASP A 93 -5.47 17.35 -17.03
CA ASP A 93 -4.59 17.95 -18.04
C ASP A 93 -3.37 18.60 -17.34
N TYR A 94 -2.24 17.88 -17.34
CA TYR A 94 -1.01 18.34 -16.68
C TYR A 94 -0.40 19.55 -17.37
N ASN A 95 -0.54 19.64 -18.70
CA ASN A 95 0.01 20.79 -19.44
C ASN A 95 -0.72 22.08 -19.08
N ALA A 96 -2.02 22.02 -18.84
CA ALA A 96 -2.82 23.18 -18.43
C ALA A 96 -2.42 23.75 -17.05
N ILE A 97 -1.74 22.96 -16.22
CA ILE A 97 -1.25 23.37 -14.88
C ILE A 97 0.27 23.52 -14.83
N GLY A 98 0.94 23.57 -15.99
CA GLY A 98 2.38 23.81 -16.07
C GLY A 98 3.26 22.59 -15.79
N LEU A 99 2.73 21.39 -15.81
CA LEU A 99 3.46 20.13 -15.68
C LEU A 99 3.55 19.42 -17.04
N SER A 100 4.57 18.59 -17.23
CA SER A 100 4.74 17.81 -18.47
C SER A 100 4.05 16.43 -18.39
N ASP A 101 3.81 15.82 -19.55
CA ASP A 101 3.33 14.45 -19.66
C ASP A 101 4.30 13.43 -19.01
N ALA A 102 5.60 13.74 -18.99
CA ALA A 102 6.58 12.92 -18.30
C ALA A 102 6.36 12.90 -16.78
N VAL A 103 6.00 14.05 -16.18
CA VAL A 103 5.61 14.13 -14.76
C VAL A 103 4.32 13.36 -14.51
N LYS A 104 3.33 13.47 -15.41
CA LYS A 104 2.11 12.67 -15.32
C LYS A 104 2.42 11.17 -15.31
N ALA A 105 3.25 10.72 -16.25
CA ALA A 105 3.65 9.32 -16.35
C ALA A 105 4.36 8.84 -15.08
N ASP A 106 5.27 9.65 -14.53
CA ASP A 106 5.97 9.34 -13.26
C ASP A 106 4.97 9.20 -12.09
N HIS A 107 4.02 10.14 -11.93
CA HIS A 107 3.00 10.06 -10.89
C HIS A 107 2.14 8.81 -11.00
N ILE A 108 1.65 8.47 -12.20
CA ILE A 108 0.83 7.28 -12.43
C ILE A 108 1.63 6.00 -12.12
N ASN A 109 2.92 5.97 -12.45
CA ASN A 109 3.76 4.81 -12.18
C ASN A 109 4.17 4.70 -10.70
N GLN A 110 4.29 5.80 -9.97
CA GLN A 110 4.40 5.77 -8.50
C GLN A 110 3.14 5.15 -7.87
N LEU A 111 1.95 5.47 -8.39
CA LEU A 111 0.70 4.88 -7.92
C LEU A 111 0.58 3.39 -8.27
N ASN A 112 1.06 2.97 -9.44
CA ASN A 112 1.14 1.55 -9.78
C ASN A 112 2.10 0.79 -8.86
N ALA A 113 3.25 1.39 -8.52
CA ALA A 113 4.23 0.78 -7.62
C ALA A 113 3.70 0.63 -6.19
N ILE A 114 3.04 1.65 -5.63
CA ILE A 114 2.45 1.55 -4.29
C ILE A 114 1.25 0.59 -4.26
N THR A 115 0.48 0.50 -5.34
CA THR A 115 -0.58 -0.52 -5.50
C THR A 115 0.02 -1.92 -5.45
N ALA A 116 1.11 -2.15 -6.18
CA ALA A 116 1.83 -3.42 -6.15
C ALA A 116 2.34 -3.77 -4.74
N TYR A 117 2.84 -2.79 -3.99
CA TYR A 117 3.26 -2.97 -2.60
C TYR A 117 2.11 -3.49 -1.71
N PHE A 118 0.92 -2.88 -1.79
CA PHE A 118 -0.22 -3.34 -0.99
C PHE A 118 -0.68 -4.73 -1.41
N TYR A 119 -0.69 -5.05 -2.70
CA TYR A 119 -0.99 -6.42 -3.17
C TYR A 119 0.07 -7.43 -2.73
N MET A 120 1.36 -7.06 -2.73
CA MET A 120 2.44 -7.90 -2.21
C MET A 120 2.24 -8.19 -0.72
N LYS A 121 1.89 -7.17 0.07
CA LYS A 121 1.58 -7.36 1.50
C LYS A 121 0.31 -8.19 1.71
N GLY A 122 -0.70 -8.00 0.89
CA GLY A 122 -1.89 -8.86 0.90
C GLY A 122 -1.54 -10.32 0.57
N LEU A 123 -0.65 -10.54 -0.38
CA LEU A 123 -0.14 -11.87 -0.73
C LEU A 123 0.62 -12.52 0.43
N ASP A 124 1.49 -11.75 1.12
CA ASP A 124 2.28 -12.24 2.26
C ASP A 124 1.39 -12.65 3.43
N TYR A 125 0.38 -11.83 3.78
CA TYR A 125 -0.45 -12.08 4.96
C TYR A 125 -1.62 -13.04 4.70
N PHE A 126 -2.22 -12.98 3.51
CA PHE A 126 -3.50 -13.62 3.22
C PHE A 126 -3.46 -14.59 2.03
N GLY A 127 -2.37 -14.64 1.30
CA GLY A 127 -2.28 -15.39 0.05
C GLY A 127 -3.01 -14.64 -1.09
N GLY A 128 -3.92 -15.32 -1.83
CA GLY A 128 -4.63 -14.68 -2.93
C GLY A 128 -5.51 -13.51 -2.47
N MET A 129 -5.60 -12.48 -3.29
CA MET A 129 -6.38 -11.27 -3.04
C MET A 129 -7.37 -11.00 -4.18
N PRO A 130 -8.53 -10.37 -3.93
CA PRO A 130 -9.35 -9.84 -5.02
C PRO A 130 -8.57 -8.79 -5.80
N ILE A 131 -8.49 -8.93 -7.13
CA ILE A 131 -7.74 -7.99 -7.99
C ILE A 131 -8.70 -6.97 -8.57
N TYR A 132 -8.44 -5.69 -8.28
CA TYR A 132 -9.15 -4.54 -8.78
C TYR A 132 -8.24 -3.73 -9.70
N HIS A 133 -8.78 -3.27 -10.81
CA HIS A 133 -8.08 -2.41 -11.78
C HIS A 133 -8.60 -0.98 -11.76
N SER A 134 -9.80 -0.79 -11.19
CA SER A 134 -10.48 0.50 -11.10
C SER A 134 -11.31 0.56 -9.82
N VAL A 135 -11.52 1.77 -9.33
CA VAL A 135 -12.47 2.06 -8.23
C VAL A 135 -13.92 1.75 -8.59
N ASN A 136 -14.23 1.65 -9.87
CA ASN A 136 -15.56 1.32 -10.37
C ASN A 136 -15.79 -0.17 -10.59
N ASP A 137 -14.77 -1.00 -10.31
CA ASP A 137 -14.93 -2.45 -10.36
C ASP A 137 -15.93 -2.90 -9.27
N GLY A 138 -16.90 -3.68 -9.65
CA GLY A 138 -17.83 -4.32 -8.70
C GLY A 138 -17.13 -5.36 -7.81
N LEU A 139 -17.86 -5.96 -6.89
CA LEU A 139 -17.33 -7.02 -6.03
C LEU A 139 -16.68 -8.13 -6.86
N ARG A 140 -15.44 -8.47 -6.51
CA ARG A 140 -14.67 -9.51 -7.19
C ARG A 140 -14.37 -10.66 -6.24
N PRO A 141 -14.39 -11.90 -6.76
CA PRO A 141 -13.96 -13.06 -5.97
C PRO A 141 -12.46 -12.95 -5.66
N ARG A 142 -12.04 -13.70 -4.65
CA ARG A 142 -10.63 -13.86 -4.31
C ARG A 142 -9.90 -14.59 -5.44
N ASN A 143 -8.82 -14.03 -5.91
CA ASN A 143 -7.91 -14.67 -6.85
C ASN A 143 -6.96 -15.64 -6.11
N THR A 144 -6.32 -16.52 -6.85
CA THR A 144 -5.26 -17.38 -6.32
C THR A 144 -4.01 -16.57 -5.94
N ALA A 145 -3.15 -17.13 -5.10
CA ALA A 145 -1.86 -16.52 -4.76
C ALA A 145 -0.99 -16.31 -6.01
N LEU A 146 -1.00 -17.23 -6.95
CA LEU A 146 -0.24 -17.10 -8.20
C LEU A 146 -0.76 -15.97 -9.09
N GLU A 147 -2.07 -15.80 -9.20
CA GLU A 147 -2.66 -14.67 -9.94
C GLU A 147 -2.32 -13.34 -9.29
N THR A 148 -2.40 -13.26 -7.95
CA THR A 148 -2.01 -12.08 -7.19
C THR A 148 -0.53 -11.76 -7.38
N TYR A 149 0.36 -12.75 -7.31
CA TYR A 149 1.79 -12.58 -7.58
C TYR A 149 2.04 -12.03 -9.00
N ARG A 150 1.40 -12.63 -10.02
CA ARG A 150 1.53 -12.17 -11.40
C ARG A 150 1.01 -10.74 -11.60
N HIS A 151 -0.03 -10.36 -10.88
CA HIS A 151 -0.54 -8.99 -10.90
C HIS A 151 0.48 -8.01 -10.32
N VAL A 152 1.09 -8.32 -9.17
CA VAL A 152 2.17 -7.54 -8.56
C VAL A 152 3.35 -7.40 -9.53
N GLU A 153 3.80 -8.52 -10.10
CA GLU A 153 4.91 -8.53 -11.05
C GLU A 153 4.63 -7.65 -12.28
N THR A 154 3.42 -7.71 -12.81
CA THR A 154 2.98 -6.90 -13.96
C THR A 154 2.99 -5.41 -13.63
N LEU A 155 2.44 -5.01 -12.48
CA LEU A 155 2.45 -3.62 -12.04
C LEU A 155 3.87 -3.07 -11.91
N LEU A 156 4.78 -3.84 -11.29
CA LEU A 156 6.16 -3.43 -11.08
C LEU A 156 6.96 -3.39 -12.39
N LYS A 157 6.84 -4.40 -13.25
CA LYS A 157 7.51 -4.41 -14.56
C LYS A 157 7.11 -3.23 -15.44
N ASN A 158 5.86 -2.79 -15.35
CA ASN A 158 5.38 -1.64 -16.09
C ASN A 158 5.81 -0.30 -15.45
N ALA A 159 5.86 -0.23 -14.13
CA ALA A 159 6.17 1.00 -13.40
C ALA A 159 7.68 1.33 -13.41
N ILE A 160 8.54 0.36 -13.11
CA ILE A 160 9.98 0.56 -12.88
C ILE A 160 10.68 1.33 -14.02
N PRO A 161 10.49 0.99 -15.32
CA PRO A 161 11.16 1.69 -16.41
C PRO A 161 10.77 3.18 -16.54
N ALA A 162 9.58 3.55 -16.07
CA ALA A 162 9.01 4.89 -16.20
C ALA A 162 9.23 5.76 -14.96
N LEU A 163 9.65 5.18 -13.84
CA LEU A 163 9.96 5.93 -12.62
C LEU A 163 11.24 6.74 -12.77
N ALA A 164 11.24 7.96 -12.22
CA ALA A 164 12.44 8.80 -12.23
C ALA A 164 13.56 8.14 -11.41
N LYS A 165 14.75 8.11 -12.01
CA LYS A 165 15.93 7.57 -11.32
C LYS A 165 16.36 8.52 -10.19
N LYS A 166 16.87 7.95 -9.09
CA LYS A 166 17.38 8.74 -7.96
C LYS A 166 18.40 9.81 -8.39
N SER A 167 19.26 9.50 -9.37
CA SER A 167 20.26 10.43 -9.90
C SER A 167 19.67 11.62 -10.67
N SER A 168 18.41 11.57 -11.07
CA SER A 168 17.71 12.64 -11.77
C SER A 168 16.81 13.47 -10.84
N LEU A 169 16.81 13.19 -9.54
CA LEU A 169 16.04 13.91 -8.55
C LEU A 169 16.71 15.28 -8.29
N GLY A 170 15.91 16.34 -8.27
CA GLY A 170 16.35 17.69 -7.99
C GLY A 170 16.68 17.89 -6.51
N ALA A 171 15.77 18.48 -5.75
CA ALA A 171 15.94 18.68 -4.32
C ALA A 171 15.78 17.37 -3.51
N PRO A 172 16.42 17.24 -2.35
CA PRO A 172 16.30 16.08 -1.47
C PRO A 172 14.84 15.78 -1.05
N GLU A 173 14.01 16.78 -0.91
CA GLU A 173 12.59 16.69 -0.57
C GLU A 173 11.79 15.95 -1.64
N ASP A 174 12.11 16.18 -2.91
CA ASP A 174 11.47 15.50 -4.04
C ASP A 174 11.84 14.02 -4.10
N GLY A 175 13.01 13.69 -3.55
CA GLY A 175 13.57 12.36 -3.57
C GLY A 175 12.90 11.38 -2.63
N TYR A 176 12.21 11.84 -1.58
CA TYR A 176 11.72 10.94 -0.54
C TYR A 176 10.64 9.97 -1.06
N ILE A 177 9.66 10.45 -1.76
CA ILE A 177 8.60 9.61 -2.35
C ILE A 177 9.17 8.70 -3.45
N LYS A 178 10.05 9.25 -4.30
CA LYS A 178 10.70 8.52 -5.40
C LYS A 178 11.71 7.47 -4.94
N GLN A 179 12.24 7.60 -3.73
CA GLN A 179 13.13 6.59 -3.12
C GLN A 179 12.36 5.43 -2.47
N ALA A 180 11.09 5.65 -2.13
CA ALA A 180 10.23 4.65 -1.53
C ALA A 180 9.54 3.76 -2.57
N ALA A 181 9.49 4.18 -3.83
CA ALA A 181 8.98 3.40 -4.96
C ALA A 181 10.10 2.58 -5.60
#